data_b7e763e51b75f0074f09e7f21f4baa1d
#
_entry.id   b7e763e51b75f0074f09e7f21f4baa1d
#
_cell.length_a   1.000
_cell.length_b   1.000
_cell.length_c   1.000
_cell.angle_alpha   90.00
_cell.angle_beta   90.00
_cell.angle_gamma   90.00
#
_symmetry.space_group_name_H-M   'P 1'
#
loop_
_entity.id
_entity.type
_entity.pdbx_description
1 polymer ?
#
loop_
_entity_poly.entity_id
_entity_poly.type
_entity_poly.pdbx_seq_one_letter_code
_entity_poly.pdbx_strand_id
1 'polypeptide(L)'
;KHCEGGDIVVRDVYLPADVRPGDLIAVPGSGAYSRSMASNYNHVPRPSVVSVRGGTCHTLLRRETIDDLLALDAGAVVTRVDR
;
A
#
# COMPACT_ATOMS: atom_id res chain seq x y z
N LYS A 1 12.17 -1.18 5.66
CA LYS A 1 11.14 -0.15 5.76
C LYS A 1 10.16 -0.42 6.88
N HIS A 2 9.73 -1.63 7.02
CA HIS A 2 8.73 -1.99 8.02
C HIS A 2 9.33 -2.51 9.31
N CYS A 3 10.61 -2.82 9.32
CA CYS A 3 11.32 -3.30 10.50
C CYS A 3 10.58 -4.48 11.15
N GLU A 4 10.17 -5.43 10.34
CA GLU A 4 9.25 -6.44 10.77
C GLU A 4 9.56 -7.75 10.05
N GLY A 5 9.66 -8.83 10.80
CA GLY A 5 10.05 -10.13 10.23
C GLY A 5 9.03 -10.73 9.26
N GLY A 6 7.82 -10.16 9.23
CA GLY A 6 6.80 -10.59 8.29
C GLY A 6 6.92 -9.98 6.91
N ASP A 7 7.93 -9.18 6.66
CA ASP A 7 8.13 -8.51 5.38
C ASP A 7 8.71 -9.45 4.34
N ILE A 8 8.12 -10.62 4.21
CA ILE A 8 8.50 -11.61 3.23
C ILE A 8 7.28 -11.87 2.35
N VAL A 9 7.39 -11.52 1.08
CA VAL A 9 6.28 -11.68 0.14
C VAL A 9 6.12 -13.15 -0.25
N VAL A 10 7.21 -13.78 -0.66
CA VAL A 10 7.22 -15.18 -1.11
C VAL A 10 8.54 -15.80 -0.72
N ARG A 11 8.51 -17.10 -0.35
CA ARG A 11 9.71 -17.85 -0.07
C ARG A 11 9.98 -18.84 -1.18
N ASP A 12 11.25 -19.12 -1.41
CA ASP A 12 11.69 -20.19 -2.31
C ASP A 12 11.08 -20.07 -3.71
N VAL A 13 11.21 -18.88 -4.29
CA VAL A 13 10.63 -18.57 -5.59
C VAL A 13 11.76 -18.39 -6.62
N TYR A 14 11.49 -18.78 -7.85
CA TYR A 14 12.41 -18.57 -8.95
C TYR A 14 12.10 -17.26 -9.64
N LEU A 15 13.10 -16.43 -9.82
CA LEU A 15 13.01 -15.17 -10.54
C LEU A 15 14.09 -15.13 -11.61
N PRO A 16 13.93 -14.28 -12.64
CA PRO A 16 15.00 -14.09 -13.62
C PRO A 16 16.30 -13.70 -12.95
N ALA A 17 17.42 -14.21 -13.48
CA ALA A 17 18.72 -13.97 -12.87
C ALA A 17 19.13 -12.51 -12.93
N ASP A 18 18.55 -11.73 -13.86
CA ASP A 18 18.87 -10.33 -14.06
C ASP A 18 17.90 -9.39 -13.35
N VAL A 19 17.04 -9.90 -12.48
CA VAL A 19 16.13 -9.04 -11.72
C VAL A 19 16.92 -8.13 -10.79
N ARG A 20 16.48 -6.91 -10.66
CA ARG A 20 17.20 -5.89 -9.88
C ARG A 20 16.20 -4.96 -9.21
N PRO A 21 16.65 -4.18 -8.24
CA PRO A 21 15.78 -3.17 -7.59
C PRO A 21 15.16 -2.25 -8.62
N GLY A 22 13.88 -1.95 -8.43
CA GLY A 22 13.12 -1.15 -9.38
C GLY A 22 12.28 -1.97 -10.33
N ASP A 23 12.59 -3.25 -10.48
CA ASP A 23 11.76 -4.13 -11.31
C ASP A 23 10.43 -4.38 -10.64
N LEU A 24 9.41 -4.63 -11.47
CA LEU A 24 8.07 -4.93 -10.97
C LEU A 24 7.90 -6.44 -10.84
N ILE A 25 7.30 -6.84 -9.74
CA ILE A 25 6.89 -8.22 -9.55
C ILE A 25 5.40 -8.25 -9.24
N ALA A 26 4.76 -9.35 -9.53
CA ALA A 26 3.34 -9.50 -9.27
C ALA A 26 3.10 -10.84 -8.58
N VAL A 27 2.18 -10.84 -7.63
CA VAL A 27 1.74 -12.05 -6.95
C VAL A 27 0.28 -12.27 -7.33
N PRO A 28 0.01 -13.16 -8.28
CA PRO A 28 -1.36 -13.37 -8.74
C PRO A 28 -2.21 -14.03 -7.66
N GLY A 29 -3.51 -13.75 -7.71
CA GLY A 29 -4.46 -14.39 -6.82
C GLY A 29 -4.38 -13.97 -5.36
N SER A 30 -3.72 -12.87 -5.05
CA SER A 30 -3.50 -12.46 -3.67
C SER A 30 -4.43 -11.34 -3.20
N GLY A 31 -5.26 -10.77 -4.08
CA GLY A 31 -5.99 -9.56 -3.75
C GLY A 31 -7.19 -9.75 -2.82
N ALA A 32 -7.74 -10.96 -2.75
CA ALA A 32 -8.99 -11.18 -2.04
C ALA A 32 -8.93 -10.76 -0.57
N TYR A 33 -7.81 -10.98 0.09
CA TYR A 33 -7.65 -10.63 1.50
C TYR A 33 -6.63 -9.52 1.72
N SER A 34 -5.72 -9.32 0.77
CA SER A 34 -4.58 -8.44 1.00
C SER A 34 -5.01 -7.00 1.25
N ARG A 35 -6.04 -6.52 0.55
CA ARG A 35 -6.49 -5.15 0.76
C ARG A 35 -7.13 -4.97 2.14
N SER A 36 -7.98 -5.90 2.54
CA SER A 36 -8.64 -5.79 3.84
C SER A 36 -7.69 -6.04 5.00
N MET A 37 -6.62 -6.78 4.77
CA MET A 37 -5.59 -7.03 5.79
C MET A 37 -4.54 -5.95 5.83
N ALA A 38 -4.51 -5.07 4.84
CA ALA A 38 -3.54 -3.99 4.81
C ALA A 38 -3.71 -3.09 6.02
N SER A 39 -2.60 -2.62 6.54
CA SER A 39 -2.60 -1.77 7.71
C SER A 39 -1.63 -0.61 7.51
N ASN A 40 -1.71 0.34 8.43
CA ASN A 40 -0.78 1.46 8.44
C ASN A 40 0.38 1.22 9.41
N TYR A 41 0.76 -0.03 9.59
CA TYR A 41 1.87 -0.37 10.48
C TYR A 41 3.09 0.48 10.12
N ASN A 42 3.74 1.01 11.12
CA ASN A 42 4.84 1.97 10.98
C ASN A 42 4.44 3.22 10.19
N HIS A 43 3.15 3.56 10.20
CA HIS A 43 2.61 4.76 9.54
C HIS A 43 2.84 4.76 8.04
N VAL A 44 2.88 3.60 7.42
CA VAL A 44 3.03 3.48 5.98
C VAL A 44 1.64 3.63 5.34
N PRO A 45 1.48 4.56 4.39
CA PRO A 45 0.20 4.69 3.69
C PRO A 45 -0.10 3.44 2.87
N ARG A 46 -1.38 3.09 2.81
CA ARG A 46 -1.81 1.97 1.98
C ARG A 46 -1.70 2.33 0.50
N PRO A 47 -1.30 1.37 -0.34
CA PRO A 47 -1.19 1.63 -1.77
C PRO A 47 -2.55 1.77 -2.43
N SER A 48 -2.55 2.29 -3.64
CA SER A 48 -3.77 2.38 -4.44
C SER A 48 -4.19 0.99 -4.93
N VAL A 49 -5.46 0.88 -5.29
CA VAL A 49 -6.01 -0.28 -6.00
C VAL A 49 -6.47 0.22 -7.35
N VAL A 50 -5.99 -0.42 -8.39
CA VAL A 50 -6.31 -0.01 -9.76
C VAL A 50 -6.86 -1.19 -10.54
N SER A 51 -7.66 -0.88 -11.54
CA SER A 51 -8.11 -1.85 -12.52
C SER A 51 -7.37 -1.57 -13.83
N VAL A 52 -6.88 -2.62 -14.47
CA VAL A 52 -6.15 -2.50 -15.73
C VAL A 52 -6.89 -3.32 -16.78
N ARG A 53 -7.25 -2.68 -17.88
CA ARG A 53 -7.97 -3.34 -18.95
C ARG A 53 -7.64 -2.66 -20.27
N GLY A 54 -7.24 -3.46 -21.26
CA GLY A 54 -6.97 -2.94 -22.60
C GLY A 54 -5.94 -1.83 -22.61
N GLY A 55 -4.92 -1.92 -21.77
CA GLY A 55 -3.90 -0.88 -21.68
C GLY A 55 -4.33 0.36 -20.91
N THR A 56 -5.53 0.37 -20.34
CA THR A 56 -6.04 1.52 -19.58
C THR A 56 -6.07 1.17 -18.09
N CYS A 57 -5.67 2.13 -17.26
CA CYS A 57 -5.62 1.97 -15.82
C CYS A 57 -6.62 2.92 -15.17
N HIS A 58 -7.50 2.38 -14.34
CA HIS A 58 -8.47 3.16 -13.59
C HIS A 58 -8.24 2.98 -12.10
N THR A 59 -8.24 4.07 -11.36
CA THR A 59 -8.09 4.01 -9.91
C THR A 59 -9.42 3.64 -9.27
N LEU A 60 -9.42 2.54 -8.54
CA LEU A 60 -10.59 2.11 -7.76
C LEU A 60 -10.50 2.66 -6.35
N LEU A 61 -9.34 2.58 -5.73
CA LEU A 61 -9.05 3.17 -4.42
C LEU A 61 -7.78 3.98 -4.58
N ARG A 62 -7.84 5.24 -4.22
CA ARG A 62 -6.64 6.06 -4.32
C ARG A 62 -5.63 5.69 -3.25
N ARG A 63 -4.39 5.99 -3.51
CA ARG A 63 -3.31 5.80 -2.53
C ARG A 63 -3.56 6.70 -1.32
N GLU A 64 -3.33 6.18 -0.13
CA GLU A 64 -3.39 7.01 1.06
C GLU A 64 -2.26 8.03 1.07
N THR A 65 -2.54 9.15 1.72
CA THR A 65 -1.54 10.20 1.93
C THR A 65 -1.25 10.31 3.43
N ILE A 66 -0.24 11.09 3.76
CA ILE A 66 0.04 11.37 5.16
C ILE A 66 -1.14 12.07 5.82
N ASP A 67 -1.84 12.92 5.09
CA ASP A 67 -3.02 13.58 5.62
C ASP A 67 -4.11 12.59 5.98
N ASP A 68 -4.25 11.51 5.21
CA ASP A 68 -5.20 10.46 5.56
C ASP A 68 -4.85 9.83 6.91
N LEU A 69 -3.56 9.61 7.16
CA LEU A 69 -3.12 9.02 8.41
C LEU A 69 -3.37 9.95 9.59
N LEU A 70 -3.31 11.25 9.37
CA LEU A 70 -3.52 12.24 10.40
C LEU A 70 -4.99 12.58 10.63
N ALA A 71 -5.87 12.08 9.79
CA ALA A 71 -7.27 12.51 9.82
C ALA A 71 -7.97 12.19 11.13
N LEU A 72 -7.55 11.14 11.82
CA LEU A 72 -8.16 10.75 13.10
C LEU A 72 -7.50 11.42 14.29
N ASP A 73 -6.43 12.14 14.09
CA ASP A 73 -5.71 12.81 15.17
C ASP A 73 -6.35 14.15 15.43
N ALA A 74 -7.03 14.28 16.56
CA ALA A 74 -7.74 15.51 16.90
C ALA A 74 -6.78 16.69 17.05
N GLY A 75 -5.53 16.44 17.43
CA GLY A 75 -4.55 17.50 17.60
C GLY A 75 -3.96 18.00 16.30
N ALA A 76 -4.08 17.24 15.22
CA ALA A 76 -3.52 17.62 13.94
C ALA A 76 -4.37 18.66 13.23
N VAL A 77 -5.63 18.82 13.60
CA VAL A 77 -6.56 19.74 12.96
C VAL A 77 -6.91 20.82 13.98
N VAL A 78 -6.04 21.79 14.10
CA VAL A 78 -6.19 22.79 15.17
C VAL A 78 -6.95 24.01 14.73
N THR A 79 -7.17 24.18 13.47
CA THR A 79 -7.79 25.39 12.99
C THR A 79 -9.28 25.45 13.28
N ARG A 80 -9.88 24.36 13.63
CA ARG A 80 -11.30 24.28 13.87
C ARG A 80 -11.65 24.45 15.33
N VAL A 81 -10.89 25.18 16.03
CA VAL A 81 -11.11 25.32 17.47
C VAL A 81 -12.07 26.41 17.79
N ASP A 82 -12.89 26.71 16.92
CA ASP A 82 -13.77 27.86 17.04
C ASP A 82 -15.09 27.55 17.72
N ARG A 83 -15.16 26.52 18.45
CA ARG A 83 -16.42 26.23 19.10
C ARG A 83 -16.57 26.77 20.47
#